data_31b44b3819e144faabeb8d5fe9f1449d
#
_entry.id   31b44b3819e144faabeb8d5fe9f1449d
#
_cell.length_a   1.000
_cell.length_b   1.000
_cell.length_c   1.000
_cell.angle_alpha   90.00
_cell.angle_beta   90.00
_cell.angle_gamma   90.00
#
_symmetry.space_group_name_H-M   'P 1'
#
loop_
_entity.id
_entity.type
_entity.pdbx_description
1 polymer ?
#
loop_
_entity_poly.entity_id
_entity_poly.type
_entity_poly.pdbx_seq_one_letter_code
_entity_poly.pdbx_strand_id
1 'polypeptide(L)'
;SDVYKRQVKNDAETLERYKTDEEPDAHYHHLPEVVVAPGSTEEVAAVMKIANKYLVPVTPRSAGTSVSCGAIPVFGGIVLLMERMNKIIKLDTDAMYMEVEAGALTSDIQAKANEAGLLYAGDPCSADSCMIGGNIATNAGGNKAVRYGTTRHQVYSIEVVTPTGEIAELGNRLKKCSTGYCLDQLVMGSEGTLGIITKATLKLLPLAPYRLDILAVFTEVQKAVDLVPA
;
A
#
# COMPACT_ATOMS: atom_id res chain seq x y z
N SER A 1 -8.26 -21.94 20.26
CA SER A 1 -7.85 -20.84 21.16
C SER A 1 -8.28 -19.52 20.56
N ASP A 2 -8.42 -18.48 21.39
CA ASP A 2 -8.93 -17.16 20.98
C ASP A 2 -8.10 -16.44 19.91
N VAL A 3 -6.86 -16.88 19.69
CA VAL A 3 -5.98 -16.34 18.63
C VAL A 3 -6.56 -16.63 17.25
N TYR A 4 -7.04 -17.84 17.02
CA TYR A 4 -7.65 -18.21 15.72
C TYR A 4 -8.95 -17.46 15.43
N LYS A 5 -9.76 -17.17 16.45
CA LYS A 5 -11.01 -16.41 16.30
C LYS A 5 -10.82 -14.96 15.87
N ARG A 6 -9.62 -14.39 16.11
CA ARG A 6 -9.28 -13.04 15.70
C ARG A 6 -8.66 -12.98 14.29
N GLN A 7 -8.11 -14.10 13.81
CA GLN A 7 -7.37 -14.16 12.55
C GLN A 7 -8.21 -14.67 11.38
N VAL A 8 -9.16 -15.57 11.63
CA VAL A 8 -9.98 -16.19 10.58
C VAL A 8 -11.45 -15.96 10.91
N LYS A 9 -12.18 -15.34 9.98
CA LYS A 9 -13.59 -15.00 10.13
C LYS A 9 -14.38 -15.45 8.91
N ASN A 10 -15.54 -16.06 9.13
CA ASN A 10 -16.45 -16.49 8.10
C ASN A 10 -17.93 -16.22 8.47
N ASP A 11 -18.16 -15.36 9.47
CA ASP A 11 -19.50 -14.92 9.82
C ASP A 11 -20.06 -13.97 8.75
N ALA A 12 -21.36 -13.99 8.53
CA ALA A 12 -22.03 -13.26 7.46
C ALA A 12 -21.79 -11.73 7.53
N GLU A 13 -21.73 -11.17 8.74
CA GLU A 13 -21.49 -9.73 8.92
C GLU A 13 -20.09 -9.35 8.44
N THR A 14 -19.07 -10.13 8.80
CA THR A 14 -17.69 -9.90 8.34
C THR A 14 -17.58 -10.06 6.82
N LEU A 15 -18.14 -11.13 6.25
CA LEU A 15 -18.07 -11.36 4.80
C LEU A 15 -18.74 -10.22 4.02
N GLU A 16 -19.89 -9.75 4.48
CA GLU A 16 -20.63 -8.64 3.88
C GLU A 16 -19.82 -7.34 3.88
N ARG A 17 -19.04 -7.07 4.93
CA ARG A 17 -18.16 -5.90 5.05
C ARG A 17 -17.04 -5.86 4.01
N TYR A 18 -16.55 -7.02 3.59
CA TYR A 18 -15.39 -7.13 2.70
C TYR A 18 -15.73 -7.54 1.26
N LYS A 19 -17.01 -7.45 0.88
CA LYS A 19 -17.48 -7.73 -0.48
C LYS A 19 -17.19 -6.63 -1.50
N THR A 20 -16.84 -5.43 -1.05
CA THR A 20 -16.63 -4.23 -1.88
C THR A 20 -15.40 -3.45 -1.42
N ASP A 21 -14.94 -2.52 -2.24
CA ASP A 21 -14.02 -1.43 -1.90
C ASP A 21 -14.77 -0.08 -1.97
N GLU A 22 -14.13 1.01 -2.41
CA GLU A 22 -14.79 2.32 -2.61
C GLU A 22 -15.57 2.43 -3.94
N GLU A 23 -15.60 1.37 -4.75
CA GLU A 23 -16.43 1.34 -5.95
C GLU A 23 -17.92 1.22 -5.57
N PRO A 24 -18.77 2.21 -5.94
CA PRO A 24 -20.16 2.26 -5.49
C PRO A 24 -21.09 1.32 -6.25
N ASP A 25 -20.70 0.81 -7.45
CA ASP A 25 -21.57 -0.02 -8.26
C ASP A 25 -21.68 -1.44 -7.69
N ALA A 26 -22.89 -1.80 -7.23
CA ALA A 26 -23.18 -3.10 -6.66
C ALA A 26 -22.93 -4.28 -7.64
N HIS A 27 -22.83 -4.03 -8.94
CA HIS A 27 -22.46 -5.03 -9.93
C HIS A 27 -21.11 -5.68 -9.65
N TYR A 28 -20.18 -4.92 -9.06
CA TYR A 28 -18.83 -5.40 -8.73
C TYR A 28 -18.71 -6.01 -7.33
N HIS A 29 -19.78 -6.03 -6.54
CA HIS A 29 -19.73 -6.59 -5.18
C HIS A 29 -19.68 -8.11 -5.21
N HIS A 30 -18.67 -8.71 -4.58
CA HIS A 30 -18.49 -10.16 -4.48
C HIS A 30 -18.14 -10.57 -3.05
N LEU A 31 -18.86 -11.59 -2.53
CA LEU A 31 -18.59 -12.12 -1.18
C LEU A 31 -17.36 -13.05 -1.20
N PRO A 32 -16.42 -12.87 -0.26
CA PRO A 32 -15.42 -13.91 0.02
C PRO A 32 -16.04 -15.09 0.77
N GLU A 33 -15.40 -16.25 0.76
CA GLU A 33 -15.78 -17.37 1.63
C GLU A 33 -15.18 -17.22 3.04
N VAL A 34 -14.04 -16.57 3.15
CA VAL A 34 -13.36 -16.38 4.42
C VAL A 34 -12.49 -15.12 4.40
N VAL A 35 -12.39 -14.48 5.55
CA VAL A 35 -11.51 -13.33 5.77
C VAL A 35 -10.40 -13.75 6.74
N VAL A 36 -9.15 -13.53 6.36
CA VAL A 36 -7.97 -13.87 7.16
C VAL A 36 -7.13 -12.62 7.41
N ALA A 37 -6.80 -12.35 8.68
CA ALA A 37 -5.99 -11.21 9.09
C ALA A 37 -4.66 -11.69 9.72
N PRO A 38 -3.62 -11.93 8.92
CA PRO A 38 -2.31 -12.35 9.42
C PRO A 38 -1.64 -11.24 10.23
N GLY A 39 -0.78 -11.62 11.16
CA GLY A 39 0.00 -10.69 11.98
C GLY A 39 1.50 -10.72 11.67
N SER A 40 1.94 -11.54 10.70
CA SER A 40 3.33 -11.59 10.26
C SER A 40 3.46 -12.07 8.81
N THR A 41 4.62 -11.83 8.23
CA THR A 41 4.97 -12.29 6.86
C THR A 41 4.90 -13.82 6.76
N GLU A 42 5.32 -14.54 7.80
CA GLU A 42 5.28 -16.01 7.83
C GLU A 42 3.85 -16.53 7.84
N GLU A 43 2.94 -15.85 8.52
CA GLU A 43 1.51 -16.19 8.49
C GLU A 43 0.91 -15.95 7.09
N VAL A 44 1.28 -14.85 6.41
CA VAL A 44 0.91 -14.60 5.00
C VAL A 44 1.42 -15.74 4.12
N ALA A 45 2.69 -16.11 4.26
CA ALA A 45 3.31 -17.20 3.50
C ALA A 45 2.61 -18.55 3.73
N ALA A 46 2.22 -18.85 4.98
CA ALA A 46 1.47 -20.05 5.32
C ALA A 46 0.09 -20.09 4.65
N VAL A 47 -0.63 -18.95 4.65
CA VAL A 47 -1.93 -18.84 3.97
C VAL A 47 -1.75 -19.07 2.47
N MET A 48 -0.75 -18.44 1.83
CA MET A 48 -0.50 -18.60 0.40
C MET A 48 -0.14 -20.04 0.01
N LYS A 49 0.65 -20.75 0.84
CA LYS A 49 0.96 -22.17 0.61
C LYS A 49 -0.30 -23.04 0.67
N ILE A 50 -1.21 -22.78 1.61
CA ILE A 50 -2.48 -23.48 1.73
C ILE A 50 -3.38 -23.16 0.52
N ALA A 51 -3.53 -21.89 0.18
CA ALA A 51 -4.34 -21.43 -0.93
C ALA A 51 -3.86 -22.04 -2.26
N ASN A 52 -2.55 -22.03 -2.51
CA ASN A 52 -1.94 -22.63 -3.70
C ASN A 52 -2.15 -24.15 -3.75
N LYS A 53 -1.99 -24.86 -2.62
CA LYS A 53 -2.22 -26.32 -2.55
C LYS A 53 -3.65 -26.70 -2.90
N TYR A 54 -4.63 -25.91 -2.50
CA TYR A 54 -6.06 -26.21 -2.70
C TYR A 54 -6.69 -25.40 -3.84
N LEU A 55 -5.90 -24.58 -4.56
CA LEU A 55 -6.34 -23.71 -5.66
C LEU A 55 -7.44 -22.73 -5.23
N VAL A 56 -7.33 -22.20 -4.02
CA VAL A 56 -8.28 -21.20 -3.48
C VAL A 56 -7.81 -19.81 -3.88
N PRO A 57 -8.67 -18.98 -4.51
CA PRO A 57 -8.34 -17.58 -4.83
C PRO A 57 -8.01 -16.77 -3.57
N VAL A 58 -7.04 -15.85 -3.68
CA VAL A 58 -6.67 -14.93 -2.59
C VAL A 58 -6.70 -13.51 -3.11
N THR A 59 -7.46 -12.66 -2.45
CA THR A 59 -7.49 -11.21 -2.70
C THR A 59 -6.81 -10.50 -1.54
N PRO A 60 -5.57 -9.98 -1.72
CA PRO A 60 -4.93 -9.18 -0.68
C PRO A 60 -5.64 -7.84 -0.55
N ARG A 61 -5.87 -7.42 0.70
CA ARG A 61 -6.59 -6.19 1.00
C ARG A 61 -5.87 -5.42 2.11
N SER A 62 -5.54 -4.19 1.83
CA SER A 62 -5.16 -3.17 2.83
C SER A 62 -6.44 -2.49 3.34
N ALA A 63 -6.54 -1.16 3.28
CA ALA A 63 -7.74 -0.44 3.72
C ALA A 63 -8.95 -0.58 2.78
N GLY A 64 -8.75 -0.98 1.52
CA GLY A 64 -9.83 -1.09 0.53
C GLY A 64 -10.31 0.26 -0.01
N THR A 65 -9.45 1.27 -0.01
CA THR A 65 -9.73 2.63 -0.53
C THR A 65 -9.54 2.75 -2.04
N SER A 66 -9.45 1.63 -2.75
CA SER A 66 -9.41 1.58 -4.22
C SER A 66 -10.78 1.90 -4.80
N VAL A 67 -10.79 2.57 -5.96
CA VAL A 67 -11.99 2.82 -6.79
C VAL A 67 -11.97 2.01 -8.08
N SER A 68 -11.09 1.02 -8.18
CA SER A 68 -10.88 0.21 -9.39
C SER A 68 -11.06 -1.30 -9.13
N CYS A 69 -11.82 -1.67 -8.10
CA CYS A 69 -12.18 -3.04 -7.74
C CYS A 69 -10.98 -3.94 -7.35
N GLY A 70 -9.79 -3.37 -7.11
CA GLY A 70 -8.57 -4.14 -6.81
C GLY A 70 -8.61 -4.91 -5.49
N ALA A 71 -9.51 -4.54 -4.57
CA ALA A 71 -9.69 -5.21 -3.29
C ALA A 71 -10.95 -6.08 -3.19
N ILE A 72 -11.66 -6.27 -4.31
CA ILE A 72 -12.90 -7.04 -4.38
C ILE A 72 -12.59 -8.51 -4.74
N PRO A 73 -13.07 -9.49 -3.98
CA PRO A 73 -12.81 -10.90 -4.22
C PRO A 73 -13.71 -11.48 -5.35
N VAL A 74 -13.46 -11.05 -6.60
CA VAL A 74 -14.31 -11.40 -7.78
C VAL A 74 -14.43 -12.90 -8.04
N PHE A 75 -13.50 -13.70 -7.51
CA PHE A 75 -13.53 -15.17 -7.58
C PHE A 75 -13.85 -15.81 -6.24
N GLY A 76 -14.37 -15.06 -5.27
CA GLY A 76 -14.58 -15.55 -3.91
C GLY A 76 -13.27 -15.86 -3.19
N GLY A 77 -13.20 -16.96 -2.46
CA GLY A 77 -12.01 -17.43 -1.77
C GLY A 77 -11.66 -16.61 -0.54
N ILE A 78 -10.38 -16.31 -0.36
CA ILE A 78 -9.83 -15.67 0.82
C ILE A 78 -9.63 -14.18 0.58
N VAL A 79 -10.22 -13.32 1.41
CA VAL A 79 -9.73 -11.93 1.57
C VAL A 79 -8.66 -11.92 2.64
N LEU A 80 -7.45 -11.50 2.27
CA LEU A 80 -6.29 -11.46 3.15
C LEU A 80 -6.05 -10.01 3.62
N LEU A 81 -6.37 -9.72 4.89
CA LEU A 81 -6.31 -8.37 5.46
C LEU A 81 -4.92 -8.07 6.03
N MET A 82 -4.34 -6.94 5.63
CA MET A 82 -3.02 -6.52 6.10
C MET A 82 -3.08 -5.62 7.36
N GLU A 83 -4.26 -5.32 7.89
CA GLU A 83 -4.49 -4.33 8.95
C GLU A 83 -3.78 -4.61 10.28
N ARG A 84 -3.43 -5.87 10.58
CA ARG A 84 -2.68 -6.25 11.79
C ARG A 84 -1.17 -6.05 11.65
N MET A 85 -0.67 -5.93 10.45
CA MET A 85 0.74 -5.67 10.13
C MET A 85 0.93 -4.16 9.90
N ASN A 86 0.78 -3.36 10.96
CA ASN A 86 0.65 -1.90 10.87
C ASN A 86 1.78 -1.12 11.59
N LYS A 87 2.89 -1.78 11.92
CA LYS A 87 3.96 -1.13 12.66
C LYS A 87 4.85 -0.27 11.80
N ILE A 88 5.28 0.86 12.36
CA ILE A 88 6.48 1.56 11.94
C ILE A 88 7.64 0.88 12.67
N ILE A 89 8.45 0.10 11.94
CA ILE A 89 9.47 -0.78 12.49
C ILE A 89 10.72 0.02 12.88
N LYS A 90 11.14 0.94 12.00
CA LYS A 90 12.35 1.76 12.19
C LYS A 90 12.21 3.09 11.47
N LEU A 91 12.69 4.16 12.10
CA LEU A 91 12.99 5.44 11.47
C LEU A 91 14.49 5.70 11.62
N ASP A 92 15.17 5.91 10.50
CA ASP A 92 16.58 6.27 10.45
C ASP A 92 16.70 7.68 9.88
N THR A 93 16.98 8.64 10.77
CA THR A 93 17.05 10.06 10.41
C THR A 93 18.31 10.42 9.66
N ASP A 94 19.41 9.71 9.90
CA ASP A 94 20.70 9.99 9.26
C ASP A 94 20.71 9.47 7.82
N ALA A 95 20.20 8.25 7.61
CA ALA A 95 20.07 7.65 6.29
C ALA A 95 18.76 8.01 5.58
N MET A 96 17.87 8.77 6.25
CA MET A 96 16.59 9.27 5.72
C MET A 96 15.72 8.17 5.10
N TYR A 97 15.45 7.11 5.87
CA TYR A 97 14.50 6.07 5.48
C TYR A 97 13.62 5.62 6.66
N MET A 98 12.50 4.99 6.34
CA MET A 98 11.58 4.39 7.31
C MET A 98 11.21 2.98 6.87
N GLU A 99 11.32 2.02 7.78
CA GLU A 99 10.84 0.64 7.58
C GLU A 99 9.46 0.50 8.19
N VAL A 100 8.51 -0.02 7.42
CA VAL A 100 7.11 -0.14 7.81
C VAL A 100 6.52 -1.47 7.38
N GLU A 101 5.51 -1.93 8.12
CA GLU A 101 4.64 -3.03 7.69
C GLU A 101 3.56 -2.51 6.72
N ALA A 102 3.05 -3.37 5.86
CA ALA A 102 2.15 -3.02 4.76
C ALA A 102 0.80 -2.42 5.19
N GLY A 103 0.35 -2.72 6.40
CA GLY A 103 -0.87 -2.17 7.00
C GLY A 103 -0.67 -0.83 7.73
N ALA A 104 0.53 -0.25 7.73
CA ALA A 104 0.76 1.06 8.32
C ALA A 104 -0.01 2.14 7.55
N LEU A 105 -0.72 3.03 8.27
CA LEU A 105 -1.45 4.15 7.68
C LEU A 105 -0.49 5.18 7.09
N THR A 106 -0.84 5.72 5.94
CA THR A 106 -0.02 6.74 5.27
C THR A 106 0.09 8.01 6.11
N SER A 107 -0.99 8.42 6.77
CA SER A 107 -1.00 9.55 7.70
C SER A 107 -0.03 9.36 8.88
N ASP A 108 0.03 8.16 9.46
CA ASP A 108 0.93 7.87 10.58
C ASP A 108 2.40 7.92 10.13
N ILE A 109 2.70 7.40 8.93
CA ILE A 109 4.02 7.48 8.30
C ILE A 109 4.42 8.95 8.08
N GLN A 110 3.51 9.77 7.54
CA GLN A 110 3.74 11.19 7.31
C GLN A 110 3.96 11.94 8.63
N ALA A 111 3.11 11.70 9.63
CA ALA A 111 3.23 12.30 10.95
C ALA A 111 4.57 11.95 11.60
N LYS A 112 4.95 10.67 11.58
CA LYS A 112 6.21 10.19 12.16
C LYS A 112 7.45 10.77 11.46
N ALA A 113 7.41 10.92 10.14
CA ALA A 113 8.47 11.58 9.39
C ALA A 113 8.57 13.06 9.75
N ASN A 114 7.44 13.77 9.82
CA ASN A 114 7.38 15.20 10.13
C ASN A 114 7.88 15.50 11.56
N GLU A 115 7.55 14.68 12.55
CA GLU A 115 8.09 14.78 13.92
C GLU A 115 9.63 14.76 13.95
N ALA A 116 10.24 14.06 13.00
CA ALA A 116 11.69 13.95 12.87
C ALA A 116 12.32 15.01 11.93
N GLY A 117 11.56 16.00 11.46
CA GLY A 117 12.03 17.00 10.50
C GLY A 117 12.23 16.46 9.08
N LEU A 118 11.57 15.34 8.76
CA LEU A 118 11.65 14.68 7.46
C LEU A 118 10.27 14.66 6.78
N LEU A 119 10.26 14.44 5.48
CA LEU A 119 9.07 14.34 4.64
C LEU A 119 8.98 12.96 4.01
N TYR A 120 7.87 12.26 4.22
CA TYR A 120 7.43 11.22 3.32
C TYR A 120 6.56 11.87 2.23
N ALA A 121 7.01 11.81 0.97
CA ALA A 121 6.39 12.57 -0.11
C ALA A 121 5.19 11.89 -0.78
N GLY A 122 4.90 10.62 -0.46
CA GLY A 122 3.68 9.94 -0.89
C GLY A 122 2.45 10.61 -0.27
N ASP A 123 1.50 11.05 -1.12
CA ASP A 123 0.36 11.88 -0.67
C ASP A 123 -0.91 11.57 -1.48
N PRO A 124 -1.40 10.31 -1.44
CA PRO A 124 -2.67 9.97 -2.10
C PRO A 124 -3.83 10.72 -1.44
N CYS A 125 -4.90 10.98 -2.19
CA CYS A 125 -6.09 11.69 -1.68
C CYS A 125 -6.71 11.00 -0.46
N SER A 126 -6.55 9.69 -0.34
CA SER A 126 -7.00 8.86 0.79
C SER A 126 -5.96 8.70 1.91
N ALA A 127 -4.96 9.60 2.03
CA ALA A 127 -3.85 9.45 2.97
C ALA A 127 -4.26 9.17 4.42
N ASP A 128 -5.40 9.74 4.86
CA ASP A 128 -5.92 9.57 6.23
C ASP A 128 -6.48 8.16 6.50
N SER A 129 -6.78 7.38 5.45
CA SER A 129 -7.42 6.07 5.57
C SER A 129 -6.67 4.95 4.85
N CYS A 130 -5.84 5.26 3.86
CA CYS A 130 -5.13 4.24 3.09
C CYS A 130 -3.89 3.71 3.82
N MET A 131 -3.55 2.46 3.52
CA MET A 131 -2.37 1.76 4.04
C MET A 131 -1.29 1.69 2.98
N ILE A 132 -0.03 1.72 3.42
CA ILE A 132 1.14 1.80 2.54
C ILE A 132 1.26 0.61 1.57
N GLY A 133 0.90 -0.60 1.99
CA GLY A 133 0.92 -1.79 1.13
C GLY A 133 0.00 -1.65 -0.07
N GLY A 134 -1.20 -1.09 0.12
CA GLY A 134 -2.14 -0.78 -0.95
C GLY A 134 -1.59 0.29 -1.90
N ASN A 135 -1.02 1.37 -1.35
CA ASN A 135 -0.42 2.44 -2.14
C ASN A 135 0.73 1.93 -3.03
N ILE A 136 1.55 1.02 -2.52
CA ILE A 136 2.63 0.40 -3.30
C ILE A 136 2.05 -0.54 -4.36
N ALA A 137 1.08 -1.38 -3.98
CA ALA A 137 0.46 -2.34 -4.89
C ALA A 137 -0.23 -1.67 -6.09
N THR A 138 -0.89 -0.52 -5.88
CA THR A 138 -1.54 0.26 -6.95
C THR A 138 -0.63 1.33 -7.56
N ASN A 139 0.59 1.52 -7.02
CA ASN A 139 1.46 2.63 -7.36
C ASN A 139 0.73 3.98 -7.27
N ALA A 140 0.06 4.22 -6.16
CA ALA A 140 -0.82 5.37 -5.95
C ALA A 140 -0.12 6.71 -6.25
N GLY A 141 -0.84 7.59 -6.93
CA GLY A 141 -0.45 8.98 -7.14
C GLY A 141 -0.92 9.86 -5.98
N GLY A 142 -0.96 11.17 -6.22
CA GLY A 142 -1.45 12.16 -5.28
C GLY A 142 -1.01 13.57 -5.65
N ASN A 143 -1.37 14.55 -4.84
CA ASN A 143 -1.15 15.97 -5.14
C ASN A 143 0.33 16.34 -5.31
N LYS A 144 1.23 15.65 -4.62
CA LYS A 144 2.68 15.88 -4.69
C LYS A 144 3.38 15.08 -5.80
N ALA A 145 2.64 14.22 -6.54
CA ALA A 145 3.23 13.29 -7.51
C ALA A 145 3.91 13.99 -8.69
N VAL A 146 3.44 15.17 -9.10
CA VAL A 146 4.07 15.96 -10.17
C VAL A 146 5.52 16.31 -9.82
N ARG A 147 5.80 16.63 -8.56
CA ARG A 147 7.14 16.98 -8.08
C ARG A 147 7.97 15.77 -7.66
N TYR A 148 7.36 14.84 -6.93
CA TYR A 148 8.09 13.78 -6.24
C TYR A 148 7.90 12.40 -6.85
N GLY A 149 7.05 12.27 -7.86
CA GLY A 149 6.66 11.00 -8.44
C GLY A 149 5.58 10.28 -7.64
N THR A 150 5.14 9.15 -8.16
CA THR A 150 4.16 8.25 -7.54
C THR A 150 4.80 7.44 -6.41
N THR A 151 4.03 6.58 -5.76
CA THR A 151 4.49 5.77 -4.61
C THR A 151 5.78 5.00 -4.90
N ARG A 152 5.96 4.41 -6.10
CA ARG A 152 7.19 3.67 -6.45
C ARG A 152 8.46 4.49 -6.33
N HIS A 153 8.39 5.79 -6.54
CA HIS A 153 9.55 6.68 -6.41
C HIS A 153 9.94 6.95 -4.95
N GLN A 154 9.03 6.65 -4.02
CA GLN A 154 9.21 6.83 -2.58
C GLN A 154 9.63 5.52 -1.87
N VAL A 155 9.91 4.46 -2.61
CA VAL A 155 10.26 3.14 -2.05
C VAL A 155 11.69 2.77 -2.42
N TYR A 156 12.43 2.23 -1.44
CA TYR A 156 13.76 1.65 -1.63
C TYR A 156 13.72 0.15 -1.85
N SER A 157 12.92 -0.54 -1.04
CA SER A 157 12.78 -1.99 -1.08
C SER A 157 11.43 -2.42 -0.55
N ILE A 158 11.00 -3.60 -0.93
CA ILE A 158 9.79 -4.25 -0.44
C ILE A 158 10.09 -5.69 -0.03
N GLU A 159 9.42 -6.16 1.01
CA GLU A 159 9.31 -7.58 1.31
C GLU A 159 7.98 -8.08 0.75
N VAL A 160 8.02 -9.18 0.02
CA VAL A 160 6.85 -9.76 -0.63
C VAL A 160 6.73 -11.25 -0.35
N VAL A 161 5.50 -11.73 -0.28
CA VAL A 161 5.18 -13.16 -0.34
C VAL A 161 4.72 -13.49 -1.75
N THR A 162 5.42 -14.41 -2.41
CA THR A 162 5.09 -14.85 -3.76
C THR A 162 3.76 -15.63 -3.80
N PRO A 163 3.13 -15.81 -4.97
CA PRO A 163 1.94 -16.67 -5.10
C PRO A 163 2.16 -18.10 -4.58
N THR A 164 3.38 -18.62 -4.59
CA THR A 164 3.74 -19.94 -4.07
C THR A 164 4.05 -19.96 -2.56
N GLY A 165 4.02 -18.79 -1.91
CA GLY A 165 4.22 -18.63 -0.47
C GLY A 165 5.69 -18.58 -0.05
N GLU A 166 6.58 -18.14 -0.94
CA GLU A 166 7.97 -17.85 -0.62
C GLU A 166 8.11 -16.38 -0.24
N ILE A 167 8.99 -16.10 0.72
CA ILE A 167 9.28 -14.73 1.16
C ILE A 167 10.50 -14.24 0.39
N ALA A 168 10.42 -13.06 -0.20
CA ALA A 168 11.52 -12.43 -0.93
C ALA A 168 11.66 -10.95 -0.56
N GLU A 169 12.90 -10.48 -0.43
CA GLU A 169 13.22 -9.06 -0.38
C GLU A 169 13.63 -8.59 -1.78
N LEU A 170 13.01 -7.51 -2.27
CA LEU A 170 13.23 -6.92 -3.59
C LEU A 170 13.64 -5.46 -3.44
N GLY A 171 14.60 -5.02 -4.25
CA GLY A 171 15.19 -3.68 -4.12
C GLY A 171 16.33 -3.64 -3.11
N ASN A 172 16.76 -2.45 -2.73
CA ASN A 172 17.80 -2.24 -1.71
C ASN A 172 17.73 -0.80 -1.18
N ARG A 173 18.43 -0.51 -0.07
CA ARG A 173 18.44 0.81 0.60
C ARG A 173 19.45 1.80 0.00
N LEU A 174 20.01 1.52 -1.16
CA LEU A 174 21.00 2.38 -1.79
C LEU A 174 20.32 3.39 -2.69
N LYS A 175 20.70 4.66 -2.56
CA LYS A 175 20.22 5.73 -3.44
C LYS A 175 20.59 5.49 -4.91
N LYS A 176 21.70 4.79 -5.15
CA LYS A 176 22.16 4.38 -6.48
C LYS A 176 22.31 2.86 -6.51
N CYS A 177 21.51 2.22 -7.34
CA CYS A 177 21.64 0.80 -7.66
C CYS A 177 21.59 0.64 -9.18
N SER A 178 22.64 0.06 -9.76
CA SER A 178 22.75 -0.18 -11.20
C SER A 178 22.97 -1.66 -11.53
N THR A 179 22.74 -2.54 -10.55
CA THR A 179 23.03 -3.98 -10.69
C THR A 179 21.72 -4.77 -10.73
N GLY A 180 21.57 -5.61 -11.76
CA GLY A 180 20.48 -6.55 -11.91
C GLY A 180 19.17 -5.92 -12.38
N TYR A 181 18.10 -6.71 -12.31
CA TYR A 181 16.74 -6.28 -12.66
C TYR A 181 16.08 -5.53 -11.50
N CYS A 182 15.24 -4.55 -11.82
CA CYS A 182 14.41 -3.83 -10.86
C CYS A 182 13.12 -4.62 -10.58
N LEU A 183 13.22 -5.76 -9.89
CA LEU A 183 12.07 -6.62 -9.59
C LEU A 183 11.08 -5.97 -8.63
N ASP A 184 11.57 -5.11 -7.74
CA ASP A 184 10.75 -4.25 -6.90
C ASP A 184 9.80 -3.37 -7.76
N GLN A 185 10.33 -2.75 -8.83
CA GLN A 185 9.56 -1.93 -9.75
C GLN A 185 8.52 -2.73 -10.56
N LEU A 186 8.78 -4.01 -10.80
CA LEU A 186 7.83 -4.91 -11.44
C LEU A 186 6.63 -5.22 -10.53
N VAL A 187 6.89 -5.46 -9.25
CA VAL A 187 5.85 -5.79 -8.26
C VAL A 187 5.05 -4.55 -7.86
N MET A 188 5.68 -3.37 -7.77
CA MET A 188 4.98 -2.13 -7.48
C MET A 188 4.05 -1.75 -8.63
N GLY A 189 2.76 -1.63 -8.36
CA GLY A 189 1.72 -1.39 -9.35
C GLY A 189 1.15 -2.68 -9.98
N SER A 190 1.48 -3.85 -9.42
CA SER A 190 0.94 -5.14 -9.88
C SER A 190 -0.44 -5.47 -9.27
N GLU A 191 -0.94 -4.65 -8.37
CA GLU A 191 -2.24 -4.80 -7.68
C GLU A 191 -2.40 -6.17 -6.99
N GLY A 192 -1.30 -6.69 -6.42
CA GLY A 192 -1.28 -7.98 -5.72
C GLY A 192 -1.19 -9.21 -6.63
N THR A 193 -1.15 -9.06 -7.96
CA THR A 193 -1.13 -10.19 -8.90
C THR A 193 0.21 -10.92 -8.96
N LEU A 194 1.32 -10.24 -8.60
CA LEU A 194 2.67 -10.82 -8.59
C LEU A 194 3.17 -11.20 -7.21
N GLY A 195 2.48 -10.79 -6.16
CA GLY A 195 2.84 -11.09 -4.77
C GLY A 195 2.16 -10.16 -3.79
N ILE A 196 2.21 -10.54 -2.52
CA ILE A 196 1.61 -9.80 -1.41
C ILE A 196 2.72 -9.04 -0.69
N ILE A 197 2.65 -7.71 -0.70
CA ILE A 197 3.60 -6.85 0.00
C ILE A 197 3.34 -6.92 1.49
N THR A 198 4.37 -7.23 2.28
CA THR A 198 4.29 -7.37 3.74
C THR A 198 5.05 -6.27 4.48
N LYS A 199 6.16 -5.79 3.92
CA LYS A 199 6.94 -4.67 4.45
C LYS A 199 7.48 -3.80 3.34
N ALA A 200 7.85 -2.56 3.68
CA ALA A 200 8.52 -1.65 2.77
C ALA A 200 9.57 -0.80 3.51
N THR A 201 10.63 -0.45 2.78
CA THR A 201 11.56 0.61 3.18
C THR A 201 11.27 1.84 2.34
N LEU A 202 10.82 2.90 3.00
CA LEU A 202 10.38 4.16 2.39
C LEU A 202 11.52 5.17 2.37
N LYS A 203 11.61 5.94 1.30
CA LYS A 203 12.53 7.09 1.18
C LYS A 203 11.95 8.28 1.91
N LEU A 204 12.78 8.97 2.65
CA LEU A 204 12.44 10.23 3.27
C LEU A 204 13.29 11.36 2.68
N LEU A 205 12.76 12.56 2.74
CA LEU A 205 13.40 13.78 2.27
C LEU A 205 13.49 14.77 3.45
N PRO A 206 14.41 15.74 3.43
CA PRO A 206 14.35 16.83 4.38
C PRO A 206 13.00 17.56 4.29
N LEU A 207 12.39 17.83 5.44
CA LEU A 207 11.17 18.64 5.48
C LEU A 207 11.50 20.08 5.10
N ALA A 208 10.71 20.66 4.18
CA ALA A 208 10.89 22.06 3.80
C ALA A 208 10.62 22.97 5.01
N PRO A 209 11.52 23.93 5.33
CA PRO A 209 11.37 24.81 6.50
C PRO A 209 10.20 25.78 6.36
N TYR A 210 9.75 26.02 5.14
CA TYR A 210 8.63 26.91 4.85
C TYR A 210 7.68 26.28 3.85
N ARG A 211 6.40 26.52 4.06
CA ARG A 211 5.34 26.22 3.11
C ARG A 211 4.56 27.50 2.81
N LEU A 212 4.35 27.77 1.53
CA LEU A 212 3.56 28.89 1.05
C LEU A 212 2.47 28.35 0.12
N ASP A 213 1.23 28.66 0.43
CA ASP A 213 0.10 28.37 -0.44
C ASP A 213 -0.24 29.67 -1.22
N ILE A 214 -0.32 29.57 -2.55
CA ILE A 214 -0.58 30.69 -3.46
C ILE A 214 -1.94 30.45 -4.13
N LEU A 215 -2.86 31.40 -3.99
CA LEU A 215 -4.12 31.42 -4.75
C LEU A 215 -3.96 32.40 -5.91
N ALA A 216 -4.00 31.89 -7.14
CA ALA A 216 -4.03 32.69 -8.36
C ALA A 216 -5.43 32.67 -8.97
N VAL A 217 -6.00 33.86 -9.19
CA VAL A 217 -7.35 34.02 -9.74
C VAL A 217 -7.26 34.48 -11.20
N PHE A 218 -7.97 33.78 -12.08
CA PHE A 218 -8.00 34.07 -13.50
C PHE A 218 -9.44 34.30 -13.98
N THR A 219 -9.61 35.20 -14.95
CA THR A 219 -10.90 35.42 -15.64
C THR A 219 -11.07 34.54 -16.87
N GLU A 220 -9.97 33.95 -17.36
CA GLU A 220 -9.92 33.11 -18.55
C GLU A 220 -9.24 31.79 -18.21
N VAL A 221 -9.85 30.66 -18.57
CA VAL A 221 -9.35 29.31 -18.31
C VAL A 221 -7.96 29.11 -18.96
N GLN A 222 -7.74 29.61 -20.18
CA GLN A 222 -6.49 29.44 -20.89
C GLN A 222 -5.30 30.04 -20.10
N LYS A 223 -5.48 31.20 -19.50
CA LYS A 223 -4.41 31.84 -18.70
C LYS A 223 -4.07 31.02 -17.43
N ALA A 224 -5.05 30.34 -16.87
CA ALA A 224 -4.82 29.42 -15.73
C ALA A 224 -4.02 28.19 -16.18
N VAL A 225 -4.32 27.62 -17.34
CA VAL A 225 -3.59 26.48 -17.90
C VAL A 225 -2.16 26.86 -18.25
N ASP A 226 -1.93 28.03 -18.84
CA ASP A 226 -0.62 28.51 -19.27
C ASP A 226 0.33 28.77 -18.09
N LEU A 227 -0.20 28.95 -16.86
CA LEU A 227 0.61 29.07 -15.64
C LEU A 227 1.26 27.76 -15.21
N VAL A 228 0.63 26.61 -15.50
CA VAL A 228 1.08 25.31 -14.95
C VAL A 228 2.50 24.93 -15.34
N PRO A 229 2.99 25.15 -16.58
CA PRO A 229 4.37 24.84 -16.96
C PRO A 229 5.39 25.93 -16.59
N ALA A 230 4.97 27.07 -16.05
CA ALA A 230 5.82 28.20 -15.68
C ALA A 230 6.34 28.07 -14.24
#